data_131f4610329c6098bea9e7fef971c115
#
_entry.id   131f4610329c6098bea9e7fef971c115
#
_cell.length_a   1.000
_cell.length_b   1.000
_cell.length_c   1.000
_cell.angle_alpha   90.00
_cell.angle_beta   90.00
_cell.angle_gamma   90.00
#
_symmetry.space_group_name_H-M   'P 1'
#
loop_
_entity.id
_entity.type
_entity.pdbx_description
1 polymer ?
#
loop_
_entity_poly.entity_id
_entity_poly.type
_entity_poly.pdbx_seq_one_letter_code
_entity_poly.pdbx_strand_id
1 'polypeptide(L)'
;YLFDRTAKKLSPVMPDRPELAGQTLAQMKSISYKASDGTIIPAYLTLPPGKDSAKGLPAIVMPHGGPESRDEWGFDWLSQYYAARGFAVIQPQFRGSAGFGERWFMQNGYRSWRTAIGDIVDAGRWLVAEGIADPAKLTIAGWSYGGYAALQAQAVDPQLFKAVVAIAPVTDFAD
;
A
#
# COMPACT_ATOMS: atom_id res chain seq x y z
N TYR A 1 16.28 2.23 21.63
CA TYR A 1 17.59 2.87 21.75
C TYR A 1 17.82 3.36 23.16
N LEU A 2 19.09 3.33 23.64
CA LEU A 2 19.53 3.93 24.87
C LEU A 2 20.44 5.14 24.56
N PHE A 3 20.08 6.29 25.11
CA PHE A 3 20.93 7.47 25.02
C PHE A 3 21.74 7.64 26.34
N ASP A 4 23.04 7.39 26.28
CA ASP A 4 23.96 7.69 27.36
C ASP A 4 24.20 9.20 27.39
N ARG A 5 23.70 9.86 28.42
CA ARG A 5 23.80 11.32 28.56
C ARG A 5 25.23 11.78 28.87
N THR A 6 26.03 10.93 29.50
CA THR A 6 27.44 11.24 29.87
C THR A 6 28.32 11.09 28.64
N ALA A 7 28.23 9.96 27.95
CA ALA A 7 28.98 9.69 26.72
C ALA A 7 28.38 10.39 25.49
N LYS A 8 27.18 11.00 25.59
CA LYS A 8 26.40 11.60 24.49
C LYS A 8 26.24 10.63 23.30
N LYS A 9 26.04 9.37 23.61
CA LYS A 9 25.98 8.29 22.62
C LYS A 9 24.58 7.63 22.58
N LEU A 10 24.05 7.50 21.38
CA LEU A 10 22.86 6.69 21.13
C LEU A 10 23.29 5.29 20.71
N SER A 11 22.77 4.27 21.38
CA SER A 11 23.05 2.87 21.07
C SER A 11 21.77 2.08 20.97
N PRO A 12 21.64 1.12 20.01
CA PRO A 12 20.53 0.20 20.00
C PRO A 12 20.57 -0.67 21.26
N VAL A 13 19.41 -0.88 21.88
CA VAL A 13 19.27 -1.78 23.04
C VAL A 13 18.95 -3.18 22.57
N MET A 14 17.95 -3.28 21.69
CA MET A 14 17.49 -4.53 21.15
C MET A 14 16.90 -4.29 19.76
N PRO A 15 17.32 -5.03 18.74
CA PRO A 15 16.65 -5.01 17.44
C PRO A 15 15.34 -5.79 17.52
N ASP A 16 14.27 -5.26 16.92
CA ASP A 16 12.97 -5.93 16.86
C ASP A 16 13.03 -7.22 16.04
N ARG A 17 13.92 -7.27 15.05
CA ARG A 17 14.05 -8.38 14.09
C ARG A 17 15.51 -8.69 13.83
N PRO A 18 16.20 -9.34 14.77
CA PRO A 18 17.62 -9.67 14.63
C PRO A 18 17.89 -10.61 13.46
N GLU A 19 16.90 -11.45 13.07
CA GLU A 19 16.97 -12.35 11.94
C GLU A 19 17.09 -11.64 10.57
N LEU A 20 16.75 -10.35 10.50
CA LEU A 20 16.91 -9.53 9.31
C LEU A 20 18.26 -8.79 9.25
N ALA A 21 19.08 -8.94 10.27
CA ALA A 21 20.40 -8.31 10.29
C ALA A 21 21.25 -8.79 9.09
N GLY A 22 21.77 -7.83 8.32
CA GLY A 22 22.57 -8.13 7.12
C GLY A 22 21.76 -8.50 5.86
N GLN A 23 20.42 -8.56 5.94
CA GLN A 23 19.57 -8.75 4.76
C GLN A 23 19.43 -7.43 3.97
N THR A 24 19.44 -7.56 2.65
CA THR A 24 19.11 -6.42 1.77
C THR A 24 17.60 -6.27 1.69
N LEU A 25 17.08 -5.26 2.37
CA LEU A 25 15.66 -4.95 2.35
C LEU A 25 15.32 -3.99 1.20
N ALA A 26 14.07 -4.07 0.74
CA ALA A 26 13.52 -3.13 -0.23
C ALA A 26 13.38 -1.73 0.38
N GLN A 27 13.66 -0.70 -0.41
CA GLN A 27 13.40 0.68 0.01
C GLN A 27 11.95 1.05 -0.29
N MET A 28 11.26 1.56 0.72
CA MET A 28 9.97 2.20 0.55
C MET A 28 10.18 3.62 0.03
N LYS A 29 9.46 4.00 -1.03
CA LYS A 29 9.50 5.34 -1.64
C LYS A 29 8.16 6.02 -1.43
N SER A 30 8.19 7.27 -0.96
CA SER A 30 7.00 8.13 -0.99
C SER A 30 6.79 8.62 -2.41
N ILE A 31 5.62 8.37 -2.93
CA ILE A 31 5.19 8.79 -4.27
C ILE A 31 3.81 9.43 -4.21
N SER A 32 3.36 9.95 -5.34
CA SER A 32 1.95 10.29 -5.54
C SER A 32 1.55 9.95 -6.97
N TYR A 33 0.28 9.66 -7.17
CA TYR A 33 -0.31 9.47 -8.48
C TYR A 33 -1.59 10.30 -8.63
N LYS A 34 -2.04 10.49 -9.86
CA LYS A 34 -3.25 11.25 -10.16
C LYS A 34 -4.42 10.29 -10.34
N ALA A 35 -5.45 10.46 -9.53
CA ALA A 35 -6.73 9.77 -9.70
C ALA A 35 -7.47 10.26 -10.95
N SER A 36 -8.45 9.51 -11.42
CA SER A 36 -9.23 9.80 -12.63
C SER A 36 -9.92 11.15 -12.58
N ASP A 37 -10.30 11.64 -11.39
CA ASP A 37 -10.89 12.96 -11.19
C ASP A 37 -9.86 14.10 -11.05
N GLY A 38 -8.59 13.79 -11.18
CA GLY A 38 -7.48 14.73 -11.09
C GLY A 38 -6.89 14.94 -9.70
N THR A 39 -7.47 14.32 -8.67
CA THR A 39 -6.95 14.39 -7.30
C THR A 39 -5.59 13.70 -7.21
N ILE A 40 -4.66 14.33 -6.49
CA ILE A 40 -3.34 13.74 -6.23
C ILE A 40 -3.43 12.85 -5.00
N ILE A 41 -3.18 11.56 -5.16
CA ILE A 41 -3.25 10.56 -4.11
C ILE A 41 -1.82 10.23 -3.65
N PRO A 42 -1.49 10.44 -2.37
CA PRO A 42 -0.21 9.98 -1.80
C PRO A 42 -0.17 8.46 -1.74
N ALA A 43 1.01 7.87 -1.88
CA ALA A 43 1.19 6.44 -1.72
C ALA A 43 2.63 6.10 -1.32
N TYR A 44 2.82 4.89 -0.84
CA TYR A 44 4.14 4.29 -0.72
C TYR A 44 4.33 3.22 -1.79
N LEU A 45 5.51 3.22 -2.39
CA LEU A 45 5.93 2.24 -3.40
C LEU A 45 7.16 1.50 -2.90
N THR A 46 7.06 0.19 -2.79
CA THR A 46 8.17 -0.70 -2.45
C THR A 46 8.49 -1.57 -3.65
N LEU A 47 9.71 -1.43 -4.17
CA LEU A 47 10.20 -2.21 -5.31
C LEU A 47 11.14 -3.32 -4.84
N PRO A 48 11.27 -4.42 -5.59
CA PRO A 48 12.20 -5.49 -5.25
C PRO A 48 13.62 -4.96 -5.06
N PRO A 49 14.39 -5.48 -4.08
CA PRO A 49 15.76 -5.04 -3.86
C PRO A 49 16.61 -5.10 -5.13
N GLY A 50 17.33 -4.01 -5.41
CA GLY A 50 18.16 -3.89 -6.62
C GLY A 50 17.40 -3.70 -7.93
N LYS A 51 16.07 -3.49 -7.89
CA LYS A 51 15.22 -3.31 -9.09
C LYS A 51 14.50 -1.95 -9.11
N ASP A 52 15.18 -0.90 -8.69
CA ASP A 52 14.60 0.45 -8.54
C ASP A 52 14.05 1.08 -9.83
N SER A 53 14.46 0.59 -10.98
CA SER A 53 14.02 1.03 -12.32
C SER A 53 13.49 -0.12 -13.18
N ALA A 54 13.22 -1.28 -12.57
CA ALA A 54 12.68 -2.41 -13.33
C ALA A 54 11.26 -2.13 -13.83
N LYS A 55 10.95 -2.69 -14.98
CA LYS A 55 9.65 -2.59 -15.65
C LYS A 55 9.03 -3.97 -15.83
N GLY A 56 7.69 -4.00 -15.98
CA GLY A 56 6.95 -5.24 -16.21
C GLY A 56 7.00 -6.21 -15.04
N LEU A 57 7.08 -5.71 -13.82
CA LEU A 57 7.09 -6.54 -12.62
C LEU A 57 5.70 -7.13 -12.32
N PRO A 58 5.61 -8.31 -11.69
CA PRO A 58 4.40 -8.65 -10.96
C PRO A 58 4.18 -7.59 -9.89
N ALA A 59 2.93 -7.15 -9.68
CA ALA A 59 2.65 -6.04 -8.79
C ALA A 59 1.41 -6.28 -7.93
N ILE A 60 1.40 -5.66 -6.76
CA ILE A 60 0.31 -5.72 -5.79
C ILE A 60 -0.12 -4.31 -5.42
N VAL A 61 -1.40 -4.01 -5.59
CA VAL A 61 -2.04 -2.88 -4.92
C VAL A 61 -2.48 -3.37 -3.55
N MET A 62 -2.02 -2.71 -2.49
CA MET A 62 -2.24 -3.14 -1.12
C MET A 62 -2.91 -2.02 -0.30
N PRO A 63 -4.25 -1.88 -0.40
CA PRO A 63 -4.98 -0.90 0.39
C PRO A 63 -5.00 -1.30 1.87
N HIS A 64 -4.78 -0.32 2.76
CA HIS A 64 -4.85 -0.53 4.21
C HIS A 64 -6.27 -0.78 4.71
N GLY A 65 -6.37 -1.33 5.91
CA GLY A 65 -7.63 -1.50 6.65
C GLY A 65 -8.13 -0.16 7.24
N GLY A 66 -9.21 -0.23 7.97
CA GLY A 66 -9.84 0.90 8.63
C GLY A 66 -11.26 1.14 8.14
N PRO A 67 -11.58 2.07 7.23
CA PRO A 67 -10.74 2.92 6.37
C PRO A 67 -10.02 4.08 7.06
N GLU A 68 -10.44 4.42 8.27
CA GLU A 68 -9.96 5.52 9.09
C GLU A 68 -8.57 5.24 9.68
N SER A 69 -7.67 4.74 8.86
CA SER A 69 -6.29 4.39 9.18
C SER A 69 -5.36 4.93 8.09
N ARG A 70 -4.12 4.55 8.10
CA ARG A 70 -3.14 4.88 7.07
C ARG A 70 -2.01 3.87 7.08
N ASP A 71 -1.31 3.75 5.97
CA ASP A 71 0.00 3.15 5.96
C ASP A 71 1.05 4.12 6.51
N GLU A 72 2.08 3.58 7.15
CA GLU A 72 3.15 4.35 7.77
C GLU A 72 4.45 4.19 6.99
N TRP A 73 5.24 5.26 6.95
CA TRP A 73 6.59 5.21 6.39
C TRP A 73 7.49 4.34 7.26
N GLY A 74 8.15 3.37 6.65
CA GLY A 74 9.12 2.56 7.36
C GLY A 74 9.09 1.09 6.98
N PHE A 75 9.44 0.24 7.92
CA PHE A 75 9.45 -1.20 7.73
C PHE A 75 8.02 -1.75 7.81
N ASP A 76 7.48 -2.17 6.69
CA ASP A 76 6.27 -2.99 6.59
C ASP A 76 6.65 -4.42 6.19
N TRP A 77 6.38 -5.38 7.05
CA TRP A 77 6.82 -6.76 6.87
C TRP A 77 6.18 -7.43 5.65
N LEU A 78 4.92 -7.08 5.34
CA LEU A 78 4.20 -7.72 4.25
C LEU A 78 4.66 -7.16 2.90
N SER A 79 4.86 -5.84 2.79
CA SER A 79 5.47 -5.22 1.62
C SER A 79 6.89 -5.75 1.38
N GLN A 80 7.70 -5.91 2.44
CA GLN A 80 9.03 -6.49 2.35
C GLN A 80 9.00 -7.96 1.89
N TYR A 81 8.05 -8.73 2.41
CA TYR A 81 7.86 -10.12 2.01
C TYR A 81 7.55 -10.26 0.52
N TYR A 82 6.64 -9.44 0.00
CA TYR A 82 6.30 -9.47 -1.42
C TYR A 82 7.43 -8.91 -2.29
N ALA A 83 8.07 -7.83 -1.86
CA ALA A 83 9.20 -7.26 -2.58
C ALA A 83 10.38 -8.24 -2.70
N ALA A 84 10.68 -8.97 -1.64
CA ALA A 84 11.70 -10.03 -1.65
C ALA A 84 11.37 -11.18 -2.63
N ARG A 85 10.11 -11.34 -3.02
CA ARG A 85 9.64 -12.29 -4.03
C ARG A 85 9.51 -11.71 -5.44
N GLY A 86 9.95 -10.48 -5.61
CA GLY A 86 10.00 -9.83 -6.91
C GLY A 86 8.77 -9.02 -7.29
N PHE A 87 7.84 -8.80 -6.37
CA PHE A 87 6.67 -7.96 -6.60
C PHE A 87 6.97 -6.48 -6.32
N ALA A 88 6.46 -5.60 -7.18
CA ALA A 88 6.25 -4.21 -6.81
C ALA A 88 5.01 -4.09 -5.92
N VAL A 89 5.07 -3.34 -4.83
CA VAL A 89 3.94 -3.13 -3.91
C VAL A 89 3.63 -1.65 -3.82
N ILE A 90 2.39 -1.26 -4.09
CA ILE A 90 1.89 0.09 -3.87
C ILE A 90 0.86 0.10 -2.75
N GLN A 91 1.05 1.01 -1.79
CA GLN A 91 0.17 1.23 -0.63
C GLN A 91 -0.46 2.62 -0.77
N PRO A 92 -1.67 2.72 -1.36
CA PRO A 92 -2.32 4.00 -1.59
C PRO A 92 -2.92 4.57 -0.30
N GLN A 93 -2.73 5.87 -0.07
CA GLN A 93 -3.41 6.63 0.97
C GLN A 93 -4.69 7.23 0.37
N PHE A 94 -5.63 6.37 0.04
CA PHE A 94 -6.89 6.75 -0.62
C PHE A 94 -7.71 7.73 0.20
N ARG A 95 -8.63 8.46 -0.43
CA ARG A 95 -9.52 9.40 0.27
C ARG A 95 -10.34 8.69 1.33
N GLY A 96 -10.32 9.23 2.55
CA GLY A 96 -10.82 8.61 3.78
C GLY A 96 -9.71 8.14 4.72
N SER A 97 -8.45 8.05 4.25
CA SER A 97 -7.30 7.73 5.11
C SER A 97 -7.04 8.83 6.14
N ALA A 98 -6.60 8.44 7.34
CA ALA A 98 -6.24 9.36 8.41
C ALA A 98 -4.89 10.07 8.16
N GLY A 99 -4.71 11.24 8.78
CA GLY A 99 -3.43 11.95 8.79
C GLY A 99 -3.19 12.88 7.60
N PHE A 100 -4.14 13.02 6.67
CA PHE A 100 -4.07 13.91 5.51
C PHE A 100 -4.99 15.13 5.62
N GLY A 101 -5.45 15.43 6.84
CA GLY A 101 -6.35 16.53 7.16
C GLY A 101 -7.83 16.12 7.13
N GLU A 102 -8.66 16.94 7.79
CA GLU A 102 -10.09 16.66 7.98
C GLU A 102 -10.84 16.52 6.66
N ARG A 103 -10.57 17.39 5.70
CA ARG A 103 -11.21 17.34 4.38
C ARG A 103 -10.96 16.01 3.66
N TRP A 104 -9.77 15.44 3.81
CA TRP A 104 -9.42 14.13 3.25
C TRP A 104 -10.12 13.00 4.00
N PHE A 105 -10.07 13.06 5.31
CA PHE A 105 -10.65 12.08 6.22
C PHE A 105 -12.19 12.00 6.09
N MET A 106 -12.88 13.12 5.94
CA MET A 106 -14.34 13.18 5.78
C MET A 106 -14.85 12.56 4.48
N GLN A 107 -13.98 12.24 3.55
CA GLN A 107 -14.28 11.41 2.38
C GLN A 107 -14.20 9.91 2.73
N ASN A 108 -14.83 9.55 3.85
CA ASN A 108 -14.82 8.24 4.45
C ASN A 108 -15.19 7.13 3.46
N GLY A 109 -14.39 6.05 3.48
CA GLY A 109 -14.50 4.95 2.56
C GLY A 109 -15.86 4.24 2.50
N TYR A 110 -16.61 4.19 3.61
CA TYR A 110 -17.95 3.56 3.59
C TYR A 110 -19.02 4.46 3.00
N ARG A 111 -19.02 5.74 3.32
CA ARG A 111 -20.00 6.71 2.78
C ARG A 111 -19.71 7.11 1.35
N SER A 112 -18.45 7.27 1.03
CA SER A 112 -17.93 7.66 -0.29
C SER A 112 -17.15 6.52 -0.93
N TRP A 113 -17.59 5.30 -0.74
CA TRP A 113 -16.84 4.10 -1.14
C TRP A 113 -16.39 4.14 -2.61
N ARG A 114 -17.23 4.67 -3.51
CA ARG A 114 -16.84 4.79 -4.94
C ARG A 114 -15.62 5.64 -5.15
N THR A 115 -15.47 6.72 -4.38
CA THR A 115 -14.29 7.59 -4.42
C THR A 115 -13.05 6.87 -3.92
N ALA A 116 -13.14 6.26 -2.75
CA ALA A 116 -12.02 5.51 -2.16
C ALA A 116 -11.59 4.31 -3.02
N ILE A 117 -12.55 3.54 -3.52
CA ILE A 117 -12.27 2.43 -4.42
C ILE A 117 -11.71 2.90 -5.76
N GLY A 118 -12.23 4.02 -6.29
CA GLY A 118 -11.68 4.67 -7.49
C GLY A 118 -10.20 5.02 -7.33
N ASP A 119 -9.83 5.64 -6.21
CA ASP A 119 -8.44 5.96 -5.90
C ASP A 119 -7.56 4.69 -5.88
N ILE A 120 -8.05 3.61 -5.29
CA ILE A 120 -7.34 2.33 -5.19
C ILE A 120 -7.18 1.67 -6.58
N VAL A 121 -8.22 1.68 -7.39
CA VAL A 121 -8.17 1.18 -8.78
C VAL A 121 -7.18 1.99 -9.61
N ASP A 122 -7.19 3.32 -9.44
CA ASP A 122 -6.27 4.22 -10.16
C ASP A 122 -4.80 4.00 -9.76
N ALA A 123 -4.51 3.53 -8.55
CA ALA A 123 -3.17 3.07 -8.17
C ALA A 123 -2.68 1.91 -9.07
N GLY A 124 -3.55 0.95 -9.33
CA GLY A 124 -3.25 -0.16 -10.23
C GLY A 124 -3.04 0.29 -11.68
N ARG A 125 -3.91 1.17 -12.18
CA ARG A 125 -3.79 1.76 -13.51
C ARG A 125 -2.51 2.57 -13.67
N TRP A 126 -2.14 3.33 -12.63
CA TRP A 126 -0.91 4.10 -12.60
C TRP A 126 0.32 3.19 -12.69
N LEU A 127 0.38 2.09 -11.92
CA LEU A 127 1.49 1.13 -12.00
C LEU A 127 1.67 0.57 -13.42
N VAL A 128 0.57 0.31 -14.12
CA VAL A 128 0.60 -0.18 -15.52
C VAL A 128 1.04 0.93 -16.46
N ALA A 129 0.50 2.15 -16.32
CA ALA A 129 0.82 3.30 -17.18
C ALA A 129 2.29 3.71 -17.06
N GLU A 130 2.87 3.66 -15.85
CA GLU A 130 4.30 3.89 -15.63
C GLU A 130 5.17 2.72 -16.13
N GLY A 131 4.56 1.64 -16.58
CA GLY A 131 5.25 0.42 -17.00
C GLY A 131 5.93 -0.34 -15.87
N ILE A 132 5.65 0.01 -14.61
CA ILE A 132 6.19 -0.70 -13.43
C ILE A 132 5.59 -2.10 -13.38
N ALA A 133 4.26 -2.19 -13.50
CA ALA A 133 3.53 -3.46 -13.46
C ALA A 133 3.34 -4.07 -14.85
N ASP A 134 3.50 -5.39 -14.92
CA ASP A 134 2.96 -6.20 -16.01
C ASP A 134 1.43 -6.30 -15.82
N PRO A 135 0.63 -5.80 -16.77
CA PRO A 135 -0.83 -5.85 -16.67
C PRO A 135 -1.40 -7.27 -16.58
N ALA A 136 -0.64 -8.28 -17.03
CA ALA A 136 -1.01 -9.68 -16.90
C ALA A 136 -0.71 -10.27 -15.51
N LYS A 137 -0.01 -9.51 -14.64
CA LYS A 137 0.44 -9.94 -13.30
C LYS A 137 0.13 -8.91 -12.22
N LEU A 138 -0.91 -8.09 -12.43
CA LEU A 138 -1.37 -7.12 -11.44
C LEU A 138 -2.39 -7.77 -10.51
N THR A 139 -2.12 -7.66 -9.21
CA THR A 139 -2.93 -8.24 -8.13
C THR A 139 -3.38 -7.13 -7.19
N ILE A 140 -4.49 -7.35 -6.49
CA ILE A 140 -4.89 -6.54 -5.34
C ILE A 140 -5.01 -7.45 -4.12
N ALA A 141 -4.48 -7.00 -2.97
CA ALA A 141 -4.52 -7.74 -1.72
C ALA A 141 -4.76 -6.79 -0.55
N GLY A 142 -5.71 -7.11 0.33
CA GLY A 142 -5.99 -6.27 1.48
C GLY A 142 -6.59 -7.02 2.66
N TRP A 143 -6.49 -6.40 3.83
CA TRP A 143 -7.02 -6.91 5.10
C TRP A 143 -8.15 -6.03 5.62
N SER A 144 -9.21 -6.62 6.21
CA SER A 144 -10.34 -5.90 6.79
C SER A 144 -11.02 -5.00 5.75
N TYR A 145 -11.08 -3.67 5.96
CA TYR A 145 -11.54 -2.74 4.93
C TYR A 145 -10.72 -2.86 3.63
N GLY A 146 -9.41 -3.07 3.71
CA GLY A 146 -8.58 -3.33 2.53
C GLY A 146 -9.01 -4.58 1.75
N GLY A 147 -9.50 -5.60 2.46
CA GLY A 147 -10.09 -6.79 1.86
C GLY A 147 -11.43 -6.50 1.17
N TYR A 148 -12.30 -5.71 1.81
CA TYR A 148 -13.50 -5.17 1.17
C TYR A 148 -13.15 -4.37 -0.09
N ALA A 149 -12.16 -3.48 0.02
CA ALA A 149 -11.70 -2.66 -1.09
C ALA A 149 -11.18 -3.50 -2.26
N ALA A 150 -10.48 -4.60 -1.98
CA ALA A 150 -10.01 -5.52 -2.99
C ALA A 150 -11.17 -6.18 -3.77
N LEU A 151 -12.21 -6.62 -3.06
CA LEU A 151 -13.42 -7.19 -3.68
C LEU A 151 -14.19 -6.14 -4.50
N GLN A 152 -14.36 -4.93 -3.95
CA GLN A 152 -15.04 -3.84 -4.66
C GLN A 152 -14.27 -3.36 -5.89
N ALA A 153 -12.94 -3.28 -5.80
CA ALA A 153 -12.10 -2.92 -6.94
C ALA A 153 -12.27 -3.90 -8.10
N GLN A 154 -12.37 -5.19 -7.81
CA GLN A 154 -12.64 -6.22 -8.82
C GLN A 154 -14.04 -6.07 -9.42
N ALA A 155 -15.04 -5.69 -8.64
CA ALA A 155 -16.41 -5.46 -9.14
C ALA A 155 -16.50 -4.20 -10.02
N VAL A 156 -15.73 -3.15 -9.67
CA VAL A 156 -15.68 -1.89 -10.41
C VAL A 156 -14.90 -2.02 -11.73
N ASP A 157 -13.78 -2.73 -11.72
CA ASP A 157 -12.94 -2.96 -12.92
C ASP A 157 -12.50 -4.43 -13.00
N PRO A 158 -13.38 -5.31 -13.53
CA PRO A 158 -13.12 -6.77 -13.56
C PRO A 158 -11.93 -7.18 -14.42
N GLN A 159 -11.42 -6.31 -15.28
CA GLN A 159 -10.33 -6.62 -16.19
C GLN A 159 -8.96 -6.18 -15.66
N LEU A 160 -8.92 -5.33 -14.66
CA LEU A 160 -7.66 -4.74 -14.19
C LEU A 160 -6.82 -5.75 -13.41
N PHE A 161 -7.38 -6.33 -12.36
CA PHE A 161 -6.67 -7.24 -11.48
C PHE A 161 -6.81 -8.70 -11.93
N LYS A 162 -5.69 -9.43 -11.96
CA LYS A 162 -5.64 -10.84 -12.36
C LYS A 162 -5.78 -11.80 -11.18
N ALA A 163 -5.59 -11.29 -9.97
CA ALA A 163 -5.87 -11.99 -8.73
C ALA A 163 -6.35 -11.01 -7.66
N VAL A 164 -7.22 -11.47 -6.78
CA VAL A 164 -7.77 -10.72 -5.65
C VAL A 164 -7.58 -11.54 -4.39
N VAL A 165 -6.97 -10.93 -3.38
CA VAL A 165 -6.78 -11.55 -2.06
C VAL A 165 -7.45 -10.67 -1.02
N ALA A 166 -8.52 -11.18 -0.41
CA ALA A 166 -9.27 -10.50 0.63
C ALA A 166 -9.11 -11.27 1.95
N ILE A 167 -8.42 -10.68 2.91
CA ILE A 167 -8.14 -11.28 4.21
C ILE A 167 -9.10 -10.68 5.23
N ALA A 168 -9.94 -11.53 5.84
CA ALA A 168 -10.97 -11.11 6.79
C ALA A 168 -11.73 -9.84 6.34
N PRO A 169 -12.29 -9.84 5.12
CA PRO A 169 -12.93 -8.66 4.55
C PRO A 169 -14.23 -8.33 5.30
N VAL A 170 -14.61 -7.06 5.31
CA VAL A 170 -15.97 -6.66 5.66
C VAL A 170 -16.84 -6.96 4.45
N THR A 171 -17.79 -7.88 4.58
CA THR A 171 -18.64 -8.34 3.47
C THR A 171 -20.13 -8.06 3.67
N ASP A 172 -20.51 -7.66 4.88
CA ASP A 172 -21.86 -7.26 5.24
C ASP A 172 -21.84 -5.97 6.05
N PHE A 173 -22.78 -5.08 5.77
CA PHE A 173 -22.98 -3.79 6.45
C PHE A 173 -24.38 -3.70 7.05
N ALA A 174 -25.04 -4.85 7.29
CA ALA A 174 -26.42 -4.91 7.73
C ALA A 174 -26.64 -4.61 9.23
N ASP A 175 -25.59 -4.32 10.00
CA ASP A 175 -25.66 -3.96 11.43
C ASP A 175 -25.37 -2.48 11.68
#